data_52518bdfe126b6fab65101ba07cbefe1
#
_entry.id   52518bdfe126b6fab65101ba07cbefe1
#
_cell.length_a   1.000
_cell.length_b   1.000
_cell.length_c   1.000
_cell.angle_alpha   90.00
_cell.angle_beta   90.00
_cell.angle_gamma   90.00
#
_symmetry.space_group_name_H-M   'P 1'
#
loop_
_entity.id
_entity.type
_entity.pdbx_description
1 polymer ?
#
loop_
_entity_poly.entity_id
_entity_poly.type
_entity_poly.pdbx_seq_one_letter_code
_entity_poly.pdbx_strand_id
1 'polypeptide(L)'
;GISAFSKTLAVEYGMRGLNINCVCPASIETPMSSNPDMPKDIDTRLLKKIMPLDGVNRSPDDIASTIAFLASEDAIHINGIDLRVDGGLLT
;
A
#
# COMPACT_ATOMS: atom_id res chain seq x y z
N GLY A 1 12.79 -6.44 -3.90
CA GLY A 1 13.53 -5.28 -4.29
C GLY A 1 13.38 -4.08 -3.39
N ILE A 2 12.33 -3.30 -3.58
CA ILE A 2 12.15 -2.01 -2.86
C ILE A 2 12.03 -2.23 -1.35
N SER A 3 11.30 -3.23 -0.91
CA SER A 3 11.14 -3.53 0.51
C SER A 3 12.48 -3.84 1.19
N ALA A 4 13.27 -4.73 0.61
CA ALA A 4 14.58 -5.09 1.17
C ALA A 4 15.54 -3.90 1.16
N PHE A 5 15.54 -3.11 0.09
CA PHE A 5 16.35 -1.90 -0.02
C PHE A 5 15.97 -0.88 1.05
N SER A 6 14.67 -0.67 1.26
CA SER A 6 14.18 0.29 2.26
C SER A 6 14.55 -0.15 3.67
N LYS A 7 14.49 -1.45 3.97
CA LYS A 7 14.89 -1.96 5.29
C LYS A 7 16.38 -1.79 5.54
N THR A 8 17.20 -2.00 4.50
CA THR A 8 18.64 -1.74 4.59
C THR A 8 18.92 -0.27 4.90
N LEU A 9 18.24 0.65 4.21
CA LEU A 9 18.38 2.07 4.47
C LEU A 9 17.88 2.45 5.87
N ALA A 10 16.80 1.82 6.33
CA ALA A 10 16.28 2.08 7.67
C ALA A 10 17.30 1.72 8.75
N VAL A 11 18.02 0.61 8.57
CA VAL A 11 19.08 0.21 9.50
C VAL A 11 20.24 1.22 9.45
N GLU A 12 20.67 1.62 8.24
CA GLU A 12 21.80 2.54 8.09
C GLU A 12 21.53 3.93 8.65
N TYR A 13 20.32 4.46 8.42
CA TYR A 13 20.00 5.86 8.75
C TYR A 13 19.13 6.00 10.00
N GLY A 14 18.64 4.89 10.58
CA GLY A 14 17.79 4.95 11.77
C GLY A 14 18.49 5.63 12.95
N MET A 15 19.78 5.37 13.13
CA MET A 15 20.57 5.99 14.19
C MET A 15 20.77 7.49 13.97
N ARG A 16 20.52 7.98 12.77
CA ARG A 16 20.60 9.41 12.42
C ARG A 16 19.25 10.12 12.50
N GLY A 17 18.22 9.43 13.01
CA GLY A 17 16.90 10.02 13.18
C GLY A 17 16.03 9.98 11.94
N LEU A 18 16.39 9.20 10.92
CA LEU A 18 15.60 9.06 9.70
C LEU A 18 14.81 7.76 9.72
N ASN A 19 13.49 7.86 9.61
CA ASN A 19 12.61 6.71 9.50
C ASN A 19 12.28 6.45 8.02
N ILE A 20 12.40 5.20 7.61
CA ILE A 20 12.14 4.77 6.24
C ILE A 20 11.18 3.59 6.27
N ASN A 21 10.03 3.76 5.67
CA ASN A 21 8.98 2.75 5.60
C ASN A 21 8.48 2.59 4.17
N CYS A 22 7.90 1.44 3.87
CA CYS A 22 7.24 1.18 2.59
C CYS A 22 5.75 1.12 2.80
N VAL A 23 4.99 1.73 1.89
CA VAL A 23 3.54 1.58 1.82
C VAL A 23 3.24 0.73 0.60
N CYS A 24 2.46 -0.34 0.81
CA CYS A 24 2.13 -1.31 -0.24
C CYS A 24 0.62 -1.25 -0.49
N PRO A 25 0.17 -0.36 -1.38
CA PRO A 25 -1.25 -0.25 -1.69
C PRO A 25 -1.70 -1.32 -2.68
N ALA A 26 -2.99 -1.59 -2.68
CA ALA A 26 -3.63 -2.44 -3.68
C ALA A 26 -5.09 -2.01 -3.86
N SER A 27 -5.66 -2.33 -5.02
CA SER A 27 -7.08 -2.06 -5.32
C SER A 27 -7.50 -0.61 -5.10
N ILE A 28 -6.66 0.31 -5.60
CA ILE A 28 -6.95 1.74 -5.55
C ILE A 28 -7.62 2.16 -6.85
N GLU A 29 -8.62 3.04 -6.74
CA GLU A 29 -9.26 3.63 -7.90
C GLU A 29 -8.31 4.60 -8.60
N THR A 30 -7.86 4.26 -9.80
CA THR A 30 -6.99 5.08 -10.64
C THR A 30 -7.51 5.07 -12.07
N PRO A 31 -7.05 5.98 -12.95
CA PRO A 31 -7.41 5.89 -14.37
C PRO A 31 -7.07 4.56 -15.02
N MET A 32 -6.06 3.86 -14.53
CA MET A 32 -5.70 2.53 -15.03
C MET A 32 -6.68 1.46 -14.57
N SER A 33 -7.18 1.53 -13.33
CA SER A 33 -8.13 0.54 -12.79
C SER A 33 -9.53 0.70 -13.36
N SER A 34 -9.88 1.87 -13.90
CA SER A 34 -11.16 2.13 -14.56
C SER A 34 -11.09 1.97 -16.08
N ASN A 35 -10.08 1.27 -16.59
CA ASN A 35 -9.88 1.04 -18.02
C ASN A 35 -11.04 0.24 -18.62
N PRO A 36 -11.77 0.78 -19.64
CA PRO A 36 -12.90 0.09 -20.26
C PRO A 36 -12.49 -1.13 -21.09
N ASP A 37 -11.19 -1.30 -21.37
CA ASP A 37 -10.68 -2.45 -22.13
C ASP A 37 -10.54 -3.71 -21.31
N MET A 38 -10.94 -3.69 -20.04
CA MET A 38 -10.93 -4.86 -19.18
C MET A 38 -11.89 -5.92 -19.73
N PRO A 39 -11.46 -7.19 -19.92
CA PRO A 39 -12.33 -8.23 -20.46
C PRO A 39 -13.60 -8.40 -19.63
N LYS A 40 -14.75 -8.43 -20.33
CA LYS A 40 -16.06 -8.57 -19.67
C LYS A 40 -16.34 -9.96 -19.16
N ASP A 41 -15.58 -10.94 -19.60
CA ASP A 41 -15.74 -12.36 -19.27
C ASP A 41 -14.76 -12.85 -18.21
N ILE A 42 -14.19 -11.91 -17.45
CA ILE A 42 -13.25 -12.26 -16.39
C ILE A 42 -13.98 -13.10 -15.30
N ASP A 43 -13.33 -14.17 -14.86
CA ASP A 43 -13.91 -15.05 -13.85
C ASP A 43 -14.06 -14.27 -12.53
N THR A 44 -15.31 -14.22 -11.99
CA THR A 44 -15.59 -13.49 -10.75
C THR A 44 -14.81 -14.04 -9.56
N ARG A 45 -14.43 -15.31 -9.58
CA ARG A 45 -13.58 -15.88 -8.53
C ARG A 45 -12.17 -15.33 -8.56
N LEU A 46 -11.65 -15.03 -9.76
CA LEU A 46 -10.36 -14.36 -9.89
C LEU A 46 -10.43 -12.91 -9.43
N LEU A 47 -11.53 -12.22 -9.75
CA LEU A 47 -11.74 -10.85 -9.27
C LEU A 47 -11.73 -10.77 -7.74
N LYS A 48 -12.38 -11.71 -7.06
CA LYS A 48 -12.40 -11.76 -5.60
C LYS A 48 -11.00 -11.90 -4.99
N LYS A 49 -10.06 -12.53 -5.71
CA LYS A 49 -8.69 -12.71 -5.25
C LYS A 49 -7.85 -11.45 -5.35
N ILE A 50 -8.26 -10.48 -6.17
CA ILE A 50 -7.52 -9.24 -6.40
C ILE A 50 -8.24 -8.02 -5.85
N MET A 51 -9.35 -8.22 -5.13
CA MET A 51 -10.11 -7.13 -4.52
C MET A 51 -9.99 -7.16 -3.00
N PRO A 52 -10.19 -6.01 -2.33
CA PRO A 52 -10.25 -5.97 -0.88
C PRO A 52 -11.34 -6.88 -0.33
N LEU A 53 -11.25 -7.25 0.95
CA LEU A 53 -12.24 -8.13 1.59
C LEU A 53 -13.65 -7.56 1.53
N ASP A 54 -13.81 -6.25 1.60
CA ASP A 54 -15.13 -5.59 1.49
C ASP A 54 -15.57 -5.36 0.04
N GLY A 55 -14.74 -5.72 -0.94
CA GLY A 55 -15.03 -5.56 -2.36
C GLY A 55 -15.05 -4.11 -2.84
N VAL A 56 -14.56 -3.17 -2.04
CA VAL A 56 -14.60 -1.74 -2.36
C VAL A 56 -13.21 -1.23 -2.67
N ASN A 57 -13.02 -0.68 -3.88
CA ASN A 57 -11.80 0.06 -4.20
C ASN A 57 -11.84 1.42 -3.53
N ARG A 58 -10.72 1.79 -2.92
CA ARG A 58 -10.59 3.08 -2.24
C ARG A 58 -9.95 4.11 -3.16
N SER A 59 -10.15 5.39 -2.82
CA SER A 59 -9.52 6.47 -3.56
C SER A 59 -8.04 6.62 -3.17
N PRO A 60 -7.22 7.28 -3.99
CA PRO A 60 -5.84 7.60 -3.62
C PRO A 60 -5.73 8.38 -2.31
N ASP A 61 -6.76 9.10 -1.90
CA ASP A 61 -6.76 9.86 -0.66
C ASP A 61 -6.61 8.96 0.58
N ASP A 62 -7.12 7.72 0.51
CA ASP A 62 -6.99 6.76 1.60
C ASP A 62 -5.52 6.34 1.79
N ILE A 63 -4.77 6.26 0.69
CA ILE A 63 -3.34 5.98 0.76
C ILE A 63 -2.58 7.21 1.22
N ALA A 64 -2.95 8.39 0.72
CA ALA A 64 -2.33 9.65 1.11
C ALA A 64 -2.45 9.90 2.61
N SER A 65 -3.59 9.58 3.23
CA SER A 65 -3.78 9.68 4.67
C SER A 65 -2.81 8.80 5.45
N THR A 66 -2.57 7.58 4.97
CA THR A 66 -1.60 6.66 5.57
C THR A 66 -0.19 7.21 5.47
N ILE A 67 0.19 7.74 4.32
CA ILE A 67 1.50 8.34 4.11
C ILE A 67 1.67 9.55 5.02
N ALA A 68 0.65 10.40 5.13
CA ALA A 68 0.68 11.57 6.00
C ALA A 68 0.88 11.17 7.46
N PHE A 69 0.22 10.11 7.91
CA PHE A 69 0.43 9.57 9.26
C PHE A 69 1.88 9.13 9.47
N LEU A 70 2.41 8.34 8.53
CA LEU A 70 3.78 7.84 8.64
C LEU A 70 4.82 8.97 8.61
N ALA A 71 4.51 10.08 7.97
CA ALA A 71 5.38 11.25 7.91
C ALA A 71 5.25 12.17 9.14
N SER A 72 4.27 11.91 10.00
CA SER A 72 4.00 12.74 11.17
C SER A 72 4.82 12.30 12.39
N GLU A 73 4.85 13.18 13.41
CA GLU A 73 5.49 12.85 14.68
C GLU A 73 4.78 11.71 15.41
N ASP A 74 3.49 11.47 15.12
CA ASP A 74 2.74 10.37 15.72
C ASP A 74 3.30 9.01 15.30
N ALA A 75 4.05 8.95 14.21
CA ALA A 75 4.68 7.71 13.72
C ALA A 75 6.19 7.69 13.96
N ILE A 76 6.70 8.48 14.88
CA ILE A 76 8.15 8.65 15.07
C ILE A 76 8.88 7.36 15.42
N HIS A 77 8.18 6.40 16.02
CA HIS A 77 8.76 5.11 16.43
C HIS A 77 8.53 4.01 15.40
N ILE A 78 7.94 4.34 14.25
CA ILE A 78 7.70 3.38 13.16
C ILE A 78 8.83 3.52 12.14
N ASN A 79 9.59 2.44 11.96
CA ASN A 79 10.75 2.44 11.07
C ASN A 79 11.00 1.04 10.52
N GLY A 80 11.27 0.95 9.23
CA GLY A 80 11.66 -0.29 8.57
C GLY A 80 10.51 -1.27 8.30
N ILE A 81 9.27 -0.81 8.33
CA ILE A 81 8.12 -1.67 8.07
C ILE A 81 7.64 -1.62 6.63
N ASP A 82 6.97 -2.69 6.21
CA ASP A 82 6.12 -2.72 5.03
C ASP A 82 4.67 -2.64 5.52
N LEU A 83 4.01 -1.53 5.26
CA LEU A 83 2.62 -1.35 5.66
C LEU A 83 1.71 -1.63 4.47
N ARG A 84 0.97 -2.72 4.56
CA ARG A 84 -0.03 -3.05 3.54
C ARG A 84 -1.29 -2.25 3.76
N VAL A 85 -1.72 -1.56 2.71
CA VAL A 85 -2.97 -0.79 2.70
C VAL A 85 -3.80 -1.34 1.54
N ASP A 86 -4.25 -2.58 1.71
CA ASP A 86 -4.82 -3.40 0.64
C ASP A 86 -6.25 -3.89 0.95
N GLY A 87 -6.86 -3.39 2.03
CA GLY A 87 -8.20 -3.82 2.42
C GLY A 87 -8.28 -5.30 2.77
N GLY A 88 -7.17 -5.91 3.16
CA GLY A 88 -7.13 -7.32 3.52
C GLY A 88 -6.96 -8.25 2.32
N LEU A 89 -6.55 -7.74 1.17
CA LEU A 89 -6.43 -8.52 -0.06
C LEU A 89 -5.57 -9.79 0.11
N LEU A 90 -4.48 -9.70 0.88
CA LEU A 90 -3.55 -10.81 1.08
C LEU A 90 -3.88 -11.65 2.33
N THR A 91 -5.02 -11.42 2.92
CA THR A 91 -5.50 -12.22 4.05
C THR A 91 -6.18 -13.51 3.55
#